data_573d81dbf03c8f7278da697e31f94434
#
_entry.id   573d81dbf03c8f7278da697e31f94434
#
_cell.length_a   1.000
_cell.length_b   1.000
_cell.length_c   1.000
_cell.angle_alpha   90.00
_cell.angle_beta   90.00
_cell.angle_gamma   90.00
#
_symmetry.space_group_name_H-M   'P 1'
#
loop_
_entity.id
_entity.type
_entity.pdbx_description
1 polymer ?
#
loop_
_entity_poly.entity_id
_entity_poly.type
_entity_poly.pdbx_seq_one_letter_code
_entity_poly.pdbx_strand_id
1 'polypeptide(L)'
;WSKTTAIGNYSIKLRKKIDTNLVEEIWNGDEEKKKLETEYFGVGDLEVSNNDKYLGYSLDIKGSEYYTIFIRDIETNEIITKEITETSGGITFSLDDKYVFYSKLDQNHRARKIYRHEIGNFNGQDELIFEEKSEAFTVSIGLSSDEKYYFINTSDHNTSEQYYFSIDEINTKPKLIMKREKGIIYSVSSWDSKFYNHTNKDAEDFKIDVSDSLEKQNWKTFIPPMDEVLIGGCTFLKNWIIRSETSNALDKLFVKNISSGVEEELIFSNETVYVPGISLTQKDRDTDNVYLGYSSPKTPSRVYSYNLSTKTKKLVKEQEIPSGHNPEDYIVERVDYKSHDGRLVPLTITRHKKTKIDGSANLLLYGYGSYGSSMSPNFSSTRLSLINRDIIWATAHIRGGMEKGMKWWKEGKLINKKNTFEDYIHAAKYLIDNNYSSKGKIIGMGGSAGGLLMGAVVNQAPELFLGIIMAVPFVDSLTTNLDHSLPLTVGEFDEFGNAKDIKEHFDYIFSYAPYNNIKKMDYPHILITTSLSDNRVLFDEPAKFTAKLREYKTDNNLLLLKT
;
A
#
# COMPACT_ATOMS: atom_id res chain seq x y z
N TRP A 1 -5.38 15.98 -13.93
CA TRP A 1 -5.69 14.54 -14.04
C TRP A 1 -4.73 13.85 -15.00
N SER A 2 -4.68 12.52 -14.95
CA SER A 2 -3.89 11.73 -15.87
C SER A 2 -4.77 10.92 -16.81
N LYS A 3 -4.29 10.69 -18.03
CA LYS A 3 -4.88 9.77 -19.00
C LYS A 3 -3.80 8.83 -19.54
N THR A 4 -4.22 7.69 -20.09
CA THR A 4 -3.38 6.79 -20.89
C THR A 4 -3.96 6.68 -22.30
N THR A 5 -3.15 6.32 -23.28
CA THR A 5 -3.61 6.05 -24.64
C THR A 5 -3.58 4.54 -24.92
N ALA A 6 -4.33 4.10 -25.92
CA ALA A 6 -4.37 2.68 -26.29
C ALA A 6 -3.02 2.10 -26.78
N ILE A 7 -2.13 2.95 -27.22
CA ILE A 7 -0.81 2.59 -27.78
C ILE A 7 0.36 3.07 -26.91
N GLY A 8 0.09 3.92 -25.90
CA GLY A 8 1.11 4.44 -24.98
C GLY A 8 1.31 3.50 -23.79
N ASN A 9 2.54 3.47 -23.27
CA ASN A 9 2.91 2.69 -22.10
C ASN A 9 2.86 3.52 -20.80
N TYR A 10 2.89 4.85 -20.93
CA TYR A 10 2.99 5.78 -19.81
C TYR A 10 1.84 6.77 -19.79
N SER A 11 1.61 7.37 -18.62
CA SER A 11 0.54 8.34 -18.43
C SER A 11 0.89 9.70 -19.04
N ILE A 12 -0.16 10.43 -19.41
CA ILE A 12 -0.11 11.84 -19.81
C ILE A 12 -0.76 12.65 -18.70
N LYS A 13 -0.07 13.65 -18.14
CA LYS A 13 -0.61 14.55 -17.13
C LYS A 13 -1.22 15.76 -17.82
N LEU A 14 -2.44 16.10 -17.42
CA LEU A 14 -3.24 17.17 -18.00
C LEU A 14 -3.68 18.14 -16.89
N ARG A 15 -3.74 19.43 -17.21
CA ARG A 15 -4.43 20.43 -16.39
C ARG A 15 -5.50 21.15 -17.18
N LYS A 16 -6.47 21.71 -16.49
CA LYS A 16 -7.53 22.54 -17.07
C LYS A 16 -7.61 23.83 -16.28
N LYS A 17 -7.59 24.95 -16.99
CA LYS A 17 -7.85 26.26 -16.37
C LYS A 17 -9.34 26.36 -16.03
N ILE A 18 -9.65 26.70 -14.78
CA ILE A 18 -11.03 26.63 -14.21
C ILE A 18 -12.01 27.49 -15.03
N ASP A 19 -11.61 28.72 -15.38
CA ASP A 19 -12.47 29.70 -16.05
C ASP A 19 -12.53 29.55 -17.59
N THR A 20 -11.86 28.52 -18.11
CA THR A 20 -11.82 28.24 -19.54
C THR A 20 -12.05 26.76 -19.79
N ASN A 21 -12.39 26.39 -21.03
CA ASN A 21 -12.42 24.98 -21.42
C ASN A 21 -11.06 24.48 -21.96
N LEU A 22 -10.00 25.28 -21.80
CA LEU A 22 -8.66 24.94 -22.26
C LEU A 22 -8.11 23.79 -21.41
N VAL A 23 -7.78 22.70 -22.07
CA VAL A 23 -7.07 21.56 -21.49
C VAL A 23 -5.66 21.58 -22.06
N GLU A 24 -4.68 21.53 -21.17
CA GLU A 24 -3.27 21.58 -21.49
C GLU A 24 -2.57 20.29 -21.05
N GLU A 25 -1.74 19.74 -21.91
CA GLU A 25 -0.83 18.64 -21.60
C GLU A 25 0.44 19.24 -20.99
N ILE A 26 0.73 18.89 -19.74
CA ILE A 26 1.90 19.42 -19.02
C ILE A 26 3.01 18.39 -18.89
N TRP A 27 2.73 17.12 -19.17
CA TRP A 27 3.72 16.04 -19.15
C TRP A 27 3.21 14.82 -19.93
N ASN A 28 4.13 14.16 -20.65
CA ASN A 28 3.84 12.98 -21.45
C ASN A 28 4.97 11.95 -21.26
N GLY A 29 4.68 10.86 -20.56
CA GLY A 29 5.68 9.86 -20.20
C GLY A 29 6.28 9.13 -21.38
N ASP A 30 5.50 8.88 -22.44
CA ASP A 30 6.02 8.24 -23.67
C ASP A 30 7.01 9.17 -24.40
N GLU A 31 6.75 10.49 -24.43
CA GLU A 31 7.67 11.47 -25.03
C GLU A 31 8.93 11.65 -24.17
N GLU A 32 8.81 11.67 -22.84
CA GLU A 32 9.97 11.78 -21.96
C GLU A 32 10.88 10.54 -22.09
N LYS A 33 10.31 9.33 -22.15
CA LYS A 33 11.08 8.11 -22.38
C LYS A 33 11.84 8.16 -23.71
N LYS A 34 11.21 8.62 -24.79
CA LYS A 34 11.86 8.75 -26.10
C LYS A 34 13.08 9.68 -26.07
N LYS A 35 12.99 10.81 -25.33
CA LYS A 35 14.11 11.77 -25.19
C LYS A 35 15.32 11.16 -24.48
N LEU A 36 15.09 10.22 -23.55
CA LEU A 36 16.14 9.65 -22.69
C LEU A 36 16.82 8.42 -23.31
N GLU A 37 16.26 7.84 -24.39
CA GLU A 37 16.79 6.65 -25.10
C GLU A 37 17.12 5.49 -24.15
N THR A 38 16.29 5.27 -23.11
CA THR A 38 16.52 4.26 -22.07
C THR A 38 15.65 3.02 -22.25
N GLU A 39 16.15 1.85 -21.85
CA GLU A 39 15.37 0.61 -21.85
C GLU A 39 14.34 0.60 -20.70
N TYR A 40 14.75 1.02 -19.51
CA TYR A 40 13.87 1.14 -18.34
C TYR A 40 13.45 2.59 -18.11
N PHE A 41 12.21 2.80 -17.74
CA PHE A 41 11.68 4.13 -17.44
C PHE A 41 10.61 4.03 -16.34
N GLY A 42 10.99 4.37 -15.13
CA GLY A 42 10.12 4.45 -13.95
C GLY A 42 9.82 5.91 -13.60
N VAL A 43 8.56 6.22 -13.36
CA VAL A 43 8.12 7.54 -12.88
C VAL A 43 7.81 7.40 -11.40
N GLY A 44 8.50 8.17 -10.55
CA GLY A 44 8.25 8.19 -9.12
C GLY A 44 7.11 9.13 -8.76
N ASP A 45 7.32 10.43 -8.89
CA ASP A 45 6.36 11.48 -8.53
C ASP A 45 6.16 12.49 -9.65
N LEU A 46 5.01 13.15 -9.65
CA LEU A 46 4.63 14.21 -10.58
C LEU A 46 3.80 15.25 -9.82
N GLU A 47 4.45 16.31 -9.36
CA GLU A 47 3.84 17.37 -8.56
C GLU A 47 3.89 18.72 -9.27
N VAL A 48 2.79 19.47 -9.19
CA VAL A 48 2.71 20.84 -9.69
C VAL A 48 2.87 21.81 -8.53
N SER A 49 3.70 22.84 -8.71
CA SER A 49 3.91 23.90 -7.71
C SER A 49 2.61 24.64 -7.35
N ASN A 50 2.58 25.32 -6.20
CA ASN A 50 1.34 25.96 -5.70
C ASN A 50 0.83 27.07 -6.60
N ASN A 51 1.73 27.77 -7.32
CA ASN A 51 1.41 28.81 -8.29
C ASN A 51 1.14 28.28 -9.71
N ASP A 52 1.06 26.95 -9.89
CA ASP A 52 0.86 26.26 -11.18
C ASP A 52 1.93 26.52 -12.24
N LYS A 53 3.11 27.07 -11.84
CA LYS A 53 4.17 27.46 -12.77
C LYS A 53 5.16 26.33 -13.04
N TYR A 54 5.49 25.52 -12.03
CA TYR A 54 6.51 24.49 -12.13
C TYR A 54 5.91 23.10 -12.05
N LEU A 55 6.56 22.18 -12.79
CA LEU A 55 6.32 20.75 -12.67
C LEU A 55 7.58 20.09 -12.08
N GLY A 56 7.44 19.52 -10.89
CA GLY A 56 8.41 18.60 -10.33
C GLY A 56 8.09 17.18 -10.77
N TYR A 57 9.08 16.46 -11.25
CA TYR A 57 8.93 15.04 -11.56
C TYR A 57 10.20 14.26 -11.25
N SER A 58 10.07 12.98 -10.96
CA SER A 58 11.19 12.11 -10.64
C SER A 58 11.19 10.87 -11.50
N LEU A 59 12.39 10.47 -11.95
CA LEU A 59 12.60 9.35 -12.87
C LEU A 59 13.67 8.39 -12.34
N ASP A 60 13.38 7.10 -12.46
CA ASP A 60 14.37 6.03 -12.42
C ASP A 60 14.53 5.46 -13.84
N ILE A 61 15.72 5.54 -14.40
CA ILE A 61 16.03 5.06 -15.75
C ILE A 61 16.85 3.76 -15.76
N LYS A 62 17.07 3.16 -14.57
CA LYS A 62 17.91 1.96 -14.41
C LYS A 62 17.15 0.79 -13.77
N GLY A 63 15.95 1.02 -13.23
CA GLY A 63 15.22 0.02 -12.43
C GLY A 63 15.83 -0.18 -11.04
N SER A 64 16.51 0.83 -10.53
CA SER A 64 17.26 0.80 -9.27
C SER A 64 16.47 1.35 -8.08
N GLU A 65 15.32 1.96 -8.33
CA GLU A 65 14.53 2.76 -7.37
C GLU A 65 15.32 3.92 -6.73
N TYR A 66 16.49 4.29 -7.29
CA TYR A 66 17.13 5.58 -7.05
C TYR A 66 16.60 6.56 -8.08
N TYR A 67 15.80 7.51 -7.61
CA TYR A 67 15.18 8.49 -8.51
C TYR A 67 16.02 9.75 -8.63
N THR A 68 15.94 10.37 -9.81
CA THR A 68 16.45 11.71 -10.06
C THR A 68 15.26 12.65 -10.20
N ILE A 69 15.24 13.74 -9.42
CA ILE A 69 14.22 14.78 -9.46
C ILE A 69 14.65 15.88 -10.43
N PHE A 70 13.68 16.32 -11.23
CA PHE A 70 13.76 17.44 -12.15
C PHE A 70 12.67 18.46 -11.84
N ILE A 71 12.98 19.74 -11.98
CA ILE A 71 11.98 20.82 -11.90
C ILE A 71 11.97 21.55 -13.24
N ARG A 72 10.79 21.62 -13.85
CA ARG A 72 10.54 22.21 -15.16
C ARG A 72 9.60 23.40 -15.06
N ASP A 73 9.89 24.49 -15.73
CA ASP A 73 8.91 25.56 -15.96
C ASP A 73 7.90 25.07 -17.01
N ILE A 74 6.61 25.10 -16.67
CA ILE A 74 5.54 24.52 -17.51
C ILE A 74 5.35 25.33 -18.80
N GLU A 75 5.53 26.65 -18.74
CA GLU A 75 5.32 27.53 -19.89
C GLU A 75 6.47 27.44 -20.91
N THR A 76 7.71 27.50 -20.44
CA THR A 76 8.89 27.46 -21.30
C THR A 76 9.35 26.05 -21.64
N ASN A 77 8.89 25.05 -20.86
CA ASN A 77 9.33 23.65 -20.94
C ASN A 77 10.82 23.44 -20.63
N GLU A 78 11.47 24.40 -19.98
CA GLU A 78 12.89 24.35 -19.62
C GLU A 78 13.08 23.76 -18.22
N ILE A 79 14.17 22.98 -18.05
CA ILE A 79 14.63 22.52 -16.73
C ILE A 79 15.28 23.71 -16.03
N ILE A 80 14.79 24.05 -14.85
CA ILE A 80 15.17 25.28 -14.11
C ILE A 80 16.01 25.00 -12.87
N THR A 81 16.51 23.80 -12.70
CA THR A 81 17.38 23.41 -11.57
C THR A 81 18.35 22.30 -12.00
N LYS A 82 19.39 22.08 -11.20
CA LYS A 82 20.25 20.89 -11.37
C LYS A 82 19.44 19.60 -11.19
N GLU A 83 19.96 18.50 -11.68
CA GLU A 83 19.45 17.17 -11.35
C GLU A 83 19.69 16.86 -9.85
N ILE A 84 18.64 16.42 -9.16
CA ILE A 84 18.73 16.01 -7.76
C ILE A 84 18.68 14.49 -7.72
N THR A 85 19.84 13.88 -7.54
CA THR A 85 20.05 12.41 -7.67
C THR A 85 19.94 11.68 -6.34
N GLU A 86 19.84 10.34 -6.41
CA GLU A 86 19.83 9.42 -5.26
C GLU A 86 18.66 9.69 -4.29
N THR A 87 17.51 10.08 -4.83
CA THR A 87 16.32 10.38 -4.03
C THR A 87 15.37 9.19 -3.96
N SER A 88 14.43 9.23 -3.01
CA SER A 88 13.30 8.28 -2.94
C SER A 88 12.21 8.57 -3.97
N GLY A 89 12.33 9.64 -4.74
CA GLY A 89 11.39 10.07 -5.77
C GLY A 89 10.34 11.08 -5.30
N GLY A 90 9.98 11.16 -4.02
CA GLY A 90 8.97 12.08 -3.51
C GLY A 90 9.39 13.55 -3.57
N ILE A 91 8.47 14.43 -3.94
CA ILE A 91 8.67 15.86 -4.13
C ILE A 91 7.65 16.65 -3.28
N THR A 92 8.13 17.60 -2.48
CA THR A 92 7.26 18.52 -1.75
C THR A 92 7.70 19.95 -2.01
N PHE A 93 6.90 20.73 -2.74
CA PHE A 93 7.16 22.15 -2.94
C PHE A 93 6.96 22.93 -1.63
N SER A 94 7.79 23.96 -1.40
CA SER A 94 7.45 24.96 -0.39
C SER A 94 6.23 25.76 -0.84
N LEU A 95 5.44 26.26 0.12
CA LEU A 95 4.19 26.97 -0.20
C LEU A 95 4.43 28.24 -1.04
N ASP A 96 5.61 28.88 -0.89
CA ASP A 96 6.04 30.04 -1.69
C ASP A 96 6.75 29.68 -3.00
N ASP A 97 6.82 28.38 -3.34
CA ASP A 97 7.46 27.81 -4.54
C ASP A 97 8.94 28.22 -4.74
N LYS A 98 9.64 28.55 -3.64
CA LYS A 98 11.08 28.84 -3.70
C LYS A 98 11.95 27.60 -3.51
N TYR A 99 11.42 26.60 -2.84
CA TYR A 99 12.16 25.41 -2.45
C TYR A 99 11.42 24.13 -2.80
N VAL A 100 12.20 23.06 -2.93
CA VAL A 100 11.72 21.68 -2.96
C VAL A 100 12.35 20.91 -1.82
N PHE A 101 11.53 20.19 -1.05
CA PHE A 101 11.98 19.21 -0.07
C PHE A 101 11.93 17.82 -0.67
N TYR A 102 12.90 16.99 -0.33
CA TYR A 102 13.00 15.63 -0.79
C TYR A 102 13.77 14.74 0.20
N SER A 103 13.56 13.42 0.13
CA SER A 103 14.32 12.44 0.88
C SER A 103 15.47 11.90 0.03
N LYS A 104 16.67 11.80 0.60
CA LYS A 104 17.81 11.16 -0.02
C LYS A 104 18.02 9.75 0.52
N LEU A 105 18.25 8.79 -0.39
CA LEU A 105 18.57 7.42 -0.07
C LEU A 105 20.05 7.27 0.27
N ASP A 106 20.35 6.41 1.24
CA ASP A 106 21.72 6.00 1.52
C ASP A 106 22.15 4.80 0.66
N GLN A 107 23.38 4.32 0.84
CA GLN A 107 23.93 3.17 0.10
C GLN A 107 23.17 1.86 0.34
N ASN A 108 22.40 1.76 1.40
CA ASN A 108 21.53 0.63 1.74
C ASN A 108 20.07 0.89 1.34
N HIS A 109 19.83 1.83 0.42
CA HIS A 109 18.51 2.16 -0.11
C HIS A 109 17.51 2.68 0.93
N ARG A 110 17.99 3.32 2.01
CA ARG A 110 17.17 3.79 3.13
C ARG A 110 17.03 5.31 3.09
N ALA A 111 15.78 5.82 3.10
CA ALA A 111 15.47 7.24 3.15
C ALA A 111 15.61 7.75 4.60
N ARG A 112 16.77 8.29 4.97
CA ARG A 112 17.05 8.76 6.35
C ARG A 112 17.32 10.25 6.47
N LYS A 113 17.34 10.99 5.35
CA LYS A 113 17.69 12.42 5.34
C LYS A 113 16.67 13.20 4.52
N ILE A 114 16.25 14.35 5.07
CA ILE A 114 15.45 15.34 4.35
C ILE A 114 16.36 16.50 3.98
N TYR A 115 16.36 16.84 2.71
CA TYR A 115 17.06 18.01 2.17
C TYR A 115 16.08 19.04 1.63
N ARG A 116 16.54 20.28 1.55
CA ARG A 116 15.88 21.41 0.90
C ARG A 116 16.76 21.92 -0.24
N HIS A 117 16.20 22.01 -1.43
CA HIS A 117 16.82 22.58 -2.63
C HIS A 117 16.15 23.90 -2.99
N GLU A 118 16.92 24.94 -3.29
CA GLU A 118 16.42 26.21 -3.81
C GLU A 118 16.18 26.12 -5.31
N ILE A 119 14.94 26.37 -5.76
CA ILE A 119 14.56 26.33 -7.18
C ILE A 119 15.30 27.42 -7.95
N GLY A 120 15.86 27.07 -9.11
CA GLY A 120 16.71 27.96 -9.90
C GLY A 120 18.20 27.93 -9.52
N ASN A 121 18.57 27.21 -8.48
CA ASN A 121 19.97 27.05 -8.10
C ASN A 121 20.59 25.82 -8.78
N PHE A 122 21.54 26.07 -9.69
CA PHE A 122 22.23 25.00 -10.44
C PHE A 122 23.52 24.52 -9.78
N ASN A 123 24.12 25.31 -8.90
CA ASN A 123 25.48 25.10 -8.40
C ASN A 123 25.58 25.00 -6.88
N GLY A 124 24.52 25.32 -6.13
CA GLY A 124 24.50 25.28 -4.69
C GLY A 124 24.46 23.88 -4.09
N GLN A 125 24.91 23.75 -2.85
CA GLN A 125 24.67 22.55 -2.05
C GLN A 125 23.28 22.65 -1.41
N ASP A 126 22.58 21.50 -1.39
CA ASP A 126 21.27 21.42 -0.77
C ASP A 126 21.43 21.38 0.75
N GLU A 127 20.52 22.01 1.45
CA GLU A 127 20.56 22.09 2.91
C GLU A 127 19.97 20.85 3.55
N LEU A 128 20.71 20.21 4.46
CA LEU A 128 20.22 19.12 5.28
C LEU A 128 19.31 19.67 6.39
N ILE A 129 18.02 19.35 6.30
CA ILE A 129 17.00 19.80 7.27
C ILE A 129 16.85 18.80 8.42
N PHE A 130 16.88 17.50 8.12
CA PHE A 130 16.68 16.45 9.13
C PHE A 130 17.49 15.21 8.80
N GLU A 131 17.99 14.51 9.82
CA GLU A 131 18.65 13.21 9.69
C GLU A 131 18.19 12.25 10.78
N GLU A 132 17.62 11.13 10.36
CA GLU A 132 17.31 9.99 11.23
C GLU A 132 18.57 9.13 11.46
N LYS A 133 18.83 8.81 12.72
CA LYS A 133 20.03 8.04 13.11
C LYS A 133 19.80 6.53 13.12
N SER A 134 18.55 6.10 13.32
CA SER A 134 18.20 4.68 13.30
C SER A 134 18.16 4.13 11.89
N GLU A 135 18.80 3.00 11.67
CA GLU A 135 18.75 2.31 10.36
C GLU A 135 17.41 1.60 10.10
N ALA A 136 16.60 1.39 11.13
CA ALA A 136 15.27 0.79 11.00
C ALA A 136 14.19 1.80 10.57
N PHE A 137 14.48 3.12 10.66
CA PHE A 137 13.50 4.17 10.42
C PHE A 137 13.72 4.85 9.07
N THR A 138 12.63 5.19 8.41
CA THR A 138 12.62 6.02 7.21
C THR A 138 11.99 7.37 7.49
N VAL A 139 12.28 8.37 6.65
CA VAL A 139 11.78 9.74 6.81
C VAL A 139 11.00 10.21 5.59
N SER A 140 9.98 11.02 5.84
CA SER A 140 9.24 11.77 4.82
C SER A 140 8.89 13.15 5.32
N ILE A 141 8.57 14.08 4.41
CA ILE A 141 8.10 15.42 4.72
C ILE A 141 6.82 15.72 3.95
N GLY A 142 5.90 16.46 4.57
CA GLY A 142 4.67 16.90 3.93
C GLY A 142 4.12 18.17 4.56
N LEU A 143 3.26 18.86 3.81
CA LEU A 143 2.54 20.05 4.25
C LEU A 143 1.28 19.65 5.02
N SER A 144 0.95 20.40 6.09
CA SER A 144 -0.29 20.20 6.84
C SER A 144 -1.53 20.52 6.00
N SER A 145 -2.69 19.98 6.41
CA SER A 145 -3.95 20.18 5.70
C SER A 145 -4.43 21.64 5.65
N ASP A 146 -4.02 22.45 6.62
CA ASP A 146 -4.29 23.89 6.69
C ASP A 146 -3.15 24.76 6.17
N GLU A 147 -2.12 24.13 5.57
CA GLU A 147 -0.96 24.79 4.96
C GLU A 147 -0.17 25.71 5.91
N LYS A 148 -0.17 25.41 7.22
CA LYS A 148 0.54 26.22 8.24
C LYS A 148 1.85 25.60 8.71
N TYR A 149 2.04 24.29 8.52
CA TYR A 149 3.18 23.55 9.04
C TYR A 149 3.70 22.55 8.03
N TYR A 150 5.01 22.33 8.05
CA TYR A 150 5.62 21.12 7.50
C TYR A 150 5.78 20.11 8.62
N PHE A 151 5.40 18.88 8.35
CA PHE A 151 5.62 17.74 9.22
C PHE A 151 6.67 16.81 8.63
N ILE A 152 7.69 16.48 9.42
CA ILE A 152 8.64 15.41 9.10
C ILE A 152 8.22 14.19 9.91
N ASN A 153 7.90 13.11 9.20
CA ASN A 153 7.55 11.83 9.80
C ASN A 153 8.77 10.93 9.76
N THR A 154 9.08 10.25 10.85
CA THR A 154 10.07 9.19 10.89
C THR A 154 9.46 7.97 11.56
N SER A 155 9.56 6.81 10.91
CA SER A 155 8.90 5.59 11.37
C SER A 155 9.59 4.32 10.87
N ASP A 156 9.40 3.27 11.65
CA ASP A 156 9.46 1.87 11.21
C ASP A 156 8.04 1.31 11.05
N HIS A 157 7.86 -0.01 11.05
CA HIS A 157 6.54 -0.63 10.87
C HIS A 157 5.59 -0.49 12.08
N ASN A 158 6.09 -0.22 13.27
CA ASN A 158 5.27 -0.20 14.49
C ASN A 158 5.54 0.96 15.44
N THR A 159 6.47 1.84 15.10
CA THR A 159 6.87 2.98 15.94
C THR A 159 7.06 4.21 15.07
N SER A 160 6.55 5.35 15.51
CA SER A 160 6.74 6.61 14.80
C SER A 160 7.19 7.74 15.70
N GLU A 161 7.75 8.77 15.08
CA GLU A 161 8.10 10.05 15.68
C GLU A 161 7.87 11.14 14.65
N GLN A 162 7.41 12.31 15.08
CA GLN A 162 7.09 13.40 14.16
C GLN A 162 7.68 14.71 14.63
N TYR A 163 8.21 15.48 13.68
CA TYR A 163 8.75 16.82 13.89
C TYR A 163 7.98 17.83 13.05
N TYR A 164 8.03 19.11 13.41
CA TYR A 164 7.35 20.16 12.68
C TYR A 164 8.14 21.48 12.67
N PHE A 165 7.85 22.32 11.71
CA PHE A 165 8.19 23.74 11.67
C PHE A 165 7.09 24.51 10.92
N SER A 166 6.92 25.79 11.25
CA SER A 166 5.95 26.67 10.57
C SER A 166 6.42 27.01 9.16
N ILE A 167 5.47 27.23 8.25
CA ILE A 167 5.76 27.75 6.90
C ILE A 167 6.48 29.10 6.94
N ASP A 168 6.21 29.94 7.95
CA ASP A 168 6.85 31.24 8.15
C ASP A 168 8.27 31.12 8.73
N GLU A 169 8.62 29.97 9.30
CA GLU A 169 9.90 29.68 9.95
C GLU A 169 10.70 28.61 9.20
N ILE A 170 10.67 28.63 7.88
CA ILE A 170 11.25 27.58 7.01
C ILE A 170 12.76 27.34 7.23
N ASN A 171 13.47 28.31 7.81
CA ASN A 171 14.90 28.26 8.13
C ASN A 171 15.19 27.77 9.55
N THR A 172 14.19 27.42 10.35
CA THR A 172 14.38 26.93 11.71
C THR A 172 14.57 25.41 11.73
N LYS A 173 15.23 24.93 12.78
CA LYS A 173 15.34 23.48 12.99
C LYS A 173 13.96 22.90 13.32
N PRO A 174 13.62 21.74 12.76
CA PRO A 174 12.38 21.04 13.11
C PRO A 174 12.27 20.76 14.61
N LYS A 175 11.10 21.05 15.19
CA LYS A 175 10.78 20.81 16.60
C LYS A 175 10.12 19.44 16.75
N LEU A 176 10.55 18.65 17.73
CA LEU A 176 9.94 17.38 18.05
C LEU A 176 8.53 17.58 18.62
N ILE A 177 7.54 16.80 18.15
CA ILE A 177 6.19 16.79 18.72
C ILE A 177 6.17 15.92 19.98
N MET A 178 6.36 14.61 19.83
CA MET A 178 6.42 13.67 20.94
C MET A 178 7.55 12.67 20.71
N LYS A 179 8.27 12.33 21.77
CA LYS A 179 9.34 11.32 21.68
C LYS A 179 8.72 9.95 21.37
N ARG A 180 9.38 9.20 20.47
CA ARG A 180 8.97 7.84 20.13
C ARG A 180 8.97 6.91 21.34
N GLU A 181 7.96 6.06 21.41
CA GLU A 181 7.85 4.95 22.34
C GLU A 181 7.69 3.67 21.51
N LYS A 182 8.47 2.62 21.82
CA LYS A 182 8.43 1.37 21.03
C LYS A 182 7.00 0.78 20.99
N GLY A 183 6.51 0.49 19.80
CA GLY A 183 5.16 -0.03 19.56
C GLY A 183 4.06 1.04 19.53
N ILE A 184 4.42 2.32 19.67
CA ILE A 184 3.49 3.43 19.54
C ILE A 184 3.66 4.12 18.19
N ILE A 185 2.59 4.10 17.41
CA ILE A 185 2.45 4.83 16.16
C ILE A 185 1.61 6.07 16.43
N TYR A 186 2.06 7.21 15.95
CA TYR A 186 1.26 8.42 15.96
C TYR A 186 1.53 9.30 14.74
N SER A 187 0.53 10.06 14.33
CA SER A 187 0.62 11.06 13.28
C SER A 187 -0.29 12.23 13.61
N VAL A 188 0.28 13.42 13.68
CA VAL A 188 -0.44 14.66 13.95
C VAL A 188 -0.74 15.38 12.64
N SER A 189 -1.99 15.80 12.48
CA SER A 189 -2.45 16.70 11.42
C SER A 189 -2.89 18.02 12.01
N SER A 190 -2.77 19.12 11.25
CA SER A 190 -3.24 20.46 11.65
C SER A 190 -4.46 20.85 10.82
N TRP A 191 -5.51 21.34 11.50
CA TRP A 191 -6.69 21.89 10.86
C TRP A 191 -7.44 22.86 11.80
N ASP A 192 -7.80 24.04 11.29
CA ASP A 192 -8.60 25.05 11.98
C ASP A 192 -8.06 25.38 13.39
N SER A 193 -6.76 25.67 13.47
CA SER A 193 -6.06 26.00 14.74
C SER A 193 -6.10 24.89 15.80
N LYS A 194 -6.35 23.64 15.39
CA LYS A 194 -6.29 22.44 16.21
C LYS A 194 -5.34 21.42 15.62
N PHE A 195 -4.85 20.55 16.48
CA PHE A 195 -4.00 19.44 16.12
C PHE A 195 -4.72 18.13 16.44
N TYR A 196 -4.75 17.24 15.46
CA TYR A 196 -5.41 15.94 15.57
C TYR A 196 -4.36 14.85 15.54
N ASN A 197 -4.24 14.11 16.62
CA ASN A 197 -3.27 13.04 16.78
C ASN A 197 -3.95 11.68 16.58
N HIS A 198 -3.71 11.05 15.45
CA HIS A 198 -4.08 9.67 15.18
C HIS A 198 -3.03 8.76 15.81
N THR A 199 -3.40 7.94 16.81
CA THR A 199 -2.42 7.16 17.57
C THR A 199 -3.01 5.87 18.15
N ASN A 200 -2.15 4.86 18.31
CA ASN A 200 -2.46 3.63 19.02
C ASN A 200 -2.06 3.67 20.52
N LYS A 201 -1.65 4.81 21.03
CA LYS A 201 -1.30 4.95 22.46
C LYS A 201 -2.57 4.77 23.32
N ASP A 202 -2.56 3.77 24.20
CA ASP A 202 -3.71 3.37 25.02
C ASP A 202 -4.97 3.03 24.18
N ALA A 203 -4.78 2.56 22.93
CA ALA A 203 -5.83 2.30 21.95
C ALA A 203 -5.32 1.35 20.86
N GLU A 204 -5.42 0.04 21.05
CA GLU A 204 -4.79 -0.93 20.13
C GLU A 204 -5.14 -0.69 18.65
N ASP A 205 -6.41 -0.40 18.35
CA ASP A 205 -6.92 -0.18 17.00
C ASP A 205 -7.01 1.31 16.61
N PHE A 206 -6.16 2.13 17.25
CA PHE A 206 -6.08 3.57 17.12
C PHE A 206 -7.27 4.34 17.72
N LYS A 207 -7.02 5.59 17.94
CA LYS A 207 -7.95 6.66 18.30
C LYS A 207 -7.49 7.97 17.69
N ILE A 208 -8.31 9.00 17.76
CA ILE A 208 -7.90 10.36 17.39
C ILE A 208 -8.07 11.24 18.62
N ASP A 209 -6.98 11.82 19.07
CA ASP A 209 -6.98 12.84 20.10
C ASP A 209 -6.86 14.23 19.47
N VAL A 210 -7.35 15.27 20.14
CA VAL A 210 -7.27 16.67 19.71
C VAL A 210 -6.63 17.55 20.76
N SER A 211 -5.83 18.52 20.32
CA SER A 211 -5.21 19.55 21.16
C SER A 211 -5.20 20.91 20.45
N ASP A 212 -5.24 21.99 21.23
CA ASP A 212 -5.08 23.36 20.74
C ASP A 212 -3.59 23.80 20.66
N SER A 213 -2.66 22.97 21.12
CA SER A 213 -1.23 23.31 21.16
C SER A 213 -0.35 22.07 21.07
N LEU A 214 0.67 22.11 20.20
CA LEU A 214 1.72 21.08 20.15
C LEU A 214 2.68 21.16 21.33
N GLU A 215 2.91 22.34 21.88
CA GLU A 215 3.85 22.53 22.99
C GLU A 215 3.26 22.05 24.33
N LYS A 216 1.97 22.37 24.59
CA LYS A 216 1.29 21.99 25.85
C LYS A 216 0.80 20.55 25.85
N GLN A 217 0.60 19.97 24.68
CA GLN A 217 0.17 18.58 24.47
C GLN A 217 -1.04 18.16 25.34
N ASN A 218 -2.02 19.03 25.46
CA ASN A 218 -3.25 18.79 26.22
C ASN A 218 -4.22 17.94 25.38
N TRP A 219 -3.81 16.72 25.05
CA TRP A 219 -4.57 15.81 24.23
C TRP A 219 -5.86 15.35 24.92
N LYS A 220 -6.97 15.45 24.19
CA LYS A 220 -8.30 14.97 24.60
C LYS A 220 -8.84 14.06 23.52
N THR A 221 -9.45 12.95 23.91
CA THR A 221 -10.01 12.02 22.93
C THR A 221 -11.14 12.67 22.14
N PHE A 222 -10.97 12.69 20.83
CA PHE A 222 -11.94 13.20 19.85
C PHE A 222 -12.73 12.04 19.21
N ILE A 223 -12.04 10.99 18.75
CA ILE A 223 -12.62 9.72 18.30
C ILE A 223 -12.08 8.63 19.21
N PRO A 224 -12.93 7.96 20.01
CA PRO A 224 -12.50 6.89 20.90
C PRO A 224 -12.10 5.64 20.12
N PRO A 225 -11.26 4.76 20.70
CA PRO A 225 -10.95 3.46 20.11
C PRO A 225 -12.20 2.56 20.13
N MET A 226 -12.24 1.64 19.18
CA MET A 226 -13.27 0.60 19.08
C MET A 226 -12.59 -0.75 18.81
N ASP A 227 -12.99 -1.79 19.55
CA ASP A 227 -12.39 -3.12 19.39
C ASP A 227 -12.64 -3.71 18.00
N GLU A 228 -11.61 -4.27 17.38
CA GLU A 228 -11.61 -4.84 16.02
C GLU A 228 -12.05 -3.85 14.92
N VAL A 229 -11.97 -2.54 15.19
CA VAL A 229 -12.21 -1.47 14.24
C VAL A 229 -10.95 -0.60 14.12
N LEU A 230 -10.24 -0.76 13.05
CA LEU A 230 -9.06 0.06 12.76
C LEU A 230 -9.51 1.48 12.39
N ILE A 231 -9.29 2.42 13.29
CA ILE A 231 -9.56 3.85 13.03
C ILE A 231 -8.51 4.37 12.07
N GLY A 232 -8.94 4.89 10.93
CA GLY A 232 -8.06 5.51 9.93
C GLY A 232 -7.90 7.02 10.12
N GLY A 233 -7.19 7.64 9.18
CA GLY A 233 -6.95 9.06 9.17
C GLY A 233 -8.18 9.91 8.85
N CYS A 234 -8.04 11.24 9.05
CA CYS A 234 -9.07 12.22 8.74
C CYS A 234 -8.74 13.03 7.49
N THR A 235 -9.76 13.30 6.68
CA THR A 235 -9.76 14.35 5.66
C THR A 235 -10.58 15.54 6.18
N PHE A 236 -9.99 16.72 6.13
CA PHE A 236 -10.58 17.93 6.68
C PHE A 236 -11.10 18.85 5.58
N LEU A 237 -12.30 19.36 5.75
CA LEU A 237 -12.90 20.47 5.03
C LEU A 237 -13.41 21.52 6.02
N LYS A 238 -13.71 22.73 5.59
CA LYS A 238 -14.14 23.82 6.47
C LYS A 238 -15.28 23.42 7.40
N ASN A 239 -16.29 22.71 6.88
CA ASN A 239 -17.49 22.34 7.62
C ASN A 239 -17.55 20.85 7.97
N TRP A 240 -16.55 20.04 7.55
CA TRP A 240 -16.65 18.59 7.61
C TRP A 240 -15.34 17.92 8.00
N ILE A 241 -15.46 16.86 8.78
CA ILE A 241 -14.37 15.91 9.01
C ILE A 241 -14.83 14.56 8.49
N ILE A 242 -14.02 13.95 7.63
CA ILE A 242 -14.31 12.64 7.06
C ILE A 242 -13.20 11.70 7.50
N ARG A 243 -13.56 10.61 8.15
CA ARG A 243 -12.62 9.58 8.57
C ARG A 243 -12.93 8.24 7.92
N SER A 244 -11.90 7.41 7.77
CA SER A 244 -12.03 6.02 7.35
C SER A 244 -11.96 5.08 8.55
N GLU A 245 -12.60 3.93 8.42
CA GLU A 245 -12.51 2.80 9.34
C GLU A 245 -12.40 1.51 8.55
N THR A 246 -11.67 0.52 9.09
CA THR A 246 -11.65 -0.84 8.54
C THR A 246 -12.08 -1.82 9.63
N SER A 247 -13.08 -2.63 9.33
CA SER A 247 -13.56 -3.68 10.22
C SER A 247 -13.95 -4.92 9.43
N ASN A 248 -13.51 -6.08 9.87
CA ASN A 248 -13.76 -7.36 9.22
C ASN A 248 -13.47 -7.32 7.70
N ALA A 249 -12.34 -6.73 7.31
CA ALA A 249 -11.85 -6.49 5.94
C ALA A 249 -12.81 -5.68 5.05
N LEU A 250 -13.62 -4.81 5.62
CA LEU A 250 -14.49 -3.87 4.92
C LEU A 250 -14.17 -2.44 5.38
N ASP A 251 -13.91 -1.60 4.41
CA ASP A 251 -13.65 -0.18 4.64
C ASP A 251 -14.96 0.61 4.69
N LYS A 252 -15.01 1.62 5.56
CA LYS A 252 -16.14 2.51 5.75
C LYS A 252 -15.67 3.96 5.81
N LEU A 253 -16.54 4.88 5.42
CA LEU A 253 -16.33 6.32 5.57
C LEU A 253 -17.40 6.91 6.50
N PHE A 254 -16.97 7.75 7.45
CA PHE A 254 -17.84 8.49 8.35
C PHE A 254 -17.67 9.98 8.11
N VAL A 255 -18.76 10.69 8.02
CA VAL A 255 -18.81 12.13 7.78
C VAL A 255 -19.38 12.83 8.98
N LYS A 256 -18.62 13.76 9.56
CA LYS A 256 -19.02 14.57 10.70
C LYS A 256 -19.16 16.03 10.29
N ASN A 257 -20.32 16.60 10.50
CA ASN A 257 -20.52 18.05 10.38
C ASN A 257 -19.97 18.74 11.63
N ILE A 258 -19.04 19.68 11.46
CA ILE A 258 -18.33 20.33 12.55
C ILE A 258 -19.26 21.18 13.42
N SER A 259 -20.20 21.92 12.81
CA SER A 259 -21.06 22.85 13.50
C SER A 259 -22.16 22.14 14.32
N SER A 260 -22.80 21.13 13.76
CA SER A 260 -23.87 20.37 14.44
C SER A 260 -23.34 19.23 15.30
N GLY A 261 -22.10 18.77 15.06
CA GLY A 261 -21.51 17.60 15.70
C GLY A 261 -22.10 16.26 15.23
N VAL A 262 -23.09 16.28 14.33
CA VAL A 262 -23.72 15.06 13.78
C VAL A 262 -22.74 14.31 12.91
N GLU A 263 -22.64 13.00 13.14
CA GLU A 263 -21.81 12.09 12.40
C GLU A 263 -22.65 10.94 11.82
N GLU A 264 -22.37 10.57 10.57
CA GLU A 264 -23.07 9.47 9.89
C GLU A 264 -22.11 8.65 9.02
N GLU A 265 -22.42 7.35 8.85
CA GLU A 265 -21.75 6.51 7.87
C GLU A 265 -22.19 6.91 6.45
N LEU A 266 -21.23 7.09 5.55
CA LEU A 266 -21.47 7.41 4.17
C LEU A 266 -21.74 6.14 3.36
N ILE A 267 -23.00 5.74 3.27
CA ILE A 267 -23.45 4.57 2.50
C ILE A 267 -23.93 5.05 1.12
N PHE A 268 -23.28 4.62 0.06
CA PHE A 268 -23.63 5.04 -1.31
C PHE A 268 -23.74 3.88 -2.31
N SER A 269 -23.79 2.65 -1.80
CA SER A 269 -24.02 1.42 -2.59
C SER A 269 -24.90 0.44 -1.80
N ASN A 270 -25.64 -0.38 -2.55
CA ASN A 270 -26.38 -1.53 -1.98
C ASN A 270 -25.54 -2.81 -1.97
N GLU A 271 -24.31 -2.79 -2.47
CA GLU A 271 -23.38 -3.91 -2.37
C GLU A 271 -22.83 -3.99 -0.96
N THR A 272 -22.73 -5.20 -0.42
CA THR A 272 -22.21 -5.44 0.93
C THR A 272 -20.69 -5.48 0.99
N VAL A 273 -20.04 -5.74 -0.16
CA VAL A 273 -18.58 -5.83 -0.30
C VAL A 273 -18.13 -4.81 -1.33
N TYR A 274 -17.57 -3.71 -0.90
CA TYR A 274 -17.02 -2.67 -1.76
C TYR A 274 -15.92 -1.89 -1.04
N VAL A 275 -15.14 -1.16 -1.79
CA VAL A 275 -14.06 -0.28 -1.31
C VAL A 275 -14.50 1.16 -1.57
N PRO A 276 -14.78 1.93 -0.52
CA PRO A 276 -15.03 3.36 -0.64
C PRO A 276 -13.71 4.12 -0.68
N GLY A 277 -13.68 5.24 -1.36
CA GLY A 277 -12.56 6.17 -1.35
C GLY A 277 -13.03 7.61 -1.29
N ILE A 278 -12.20 8.50 -0.81
CA ILE A 278 -12.46 9.93 -0.83
C ILE A 278 -11.25 10.70 -1.33
N SER A 279 -11.52 11.73 -2.13
CA SER A 279 -10.51 12.71 -2.51
C SER A 279 -11.13 14.10 -2.64
N LEU A 280 -10.28 15.12 -2.52
CA LEU A 280 -10.71 16.50 -2.65
C LEU A 280 -10.96 16.83 -4.13
N THR A 281 -11.95 17.70 -4.38
CA THR A 281 -12.25 18.21 -5.73
C THR A 281 -11.31 19.34 -6.14
N GLN A 282 -10.68 19.99 -5.16
CA GLN A 282 -9.81 21.15 -5.32
C GLN A 282 -8.87 21.30 -4.11
N LYS A 283 -7.82 22.12 -4.24
CA LYS A 283 -6.91 22.44 -3.11
C LYS A 283 -7.63 23.23 -2.02
N ASP A 284 -8.52 24.18 -2.41
CA ASP A 284 -9.33 24.93 -1.44
C ASP A 284 -10.31 23.98 -0.72
N ARG A 285 -10.24 23.99 0.60
CA ARG A 285 -11.06 23.16 1.48
C ARG A 285 -12.35 23.82 1.94
N ASP A 286 -12.62 25.06 1.50
CA ASP A 286 -13.92 25.74 1.70
C ASP A 286 -14.94 25.27 0.66
N THR A 287 -15.29 23.99 0.77
CA THR A 287 -16.23 23.34 -0.14
C THR A 287 -16.98 22.22 0.58
N ASP A 288 -18.23 21.98 0.16
CA ASP A 288 -18.99 20.80 0.53
C ASP A 288 -18.86 19.66 -0.51
N ASN A 289 -18.11 19.88 -1.59
CA ASN A 289 -17.97 18.91 -2.67
C ASN A 289 -16.71 18.06 -2.51
N VAL A 290 -16.86 16.75 -2.64
CA VAL A 290 -15.79 15.77 -2.64
C VAL A 290 -15.93 14.82 -3.82
N TYR A 291 -14.86 14.15 -4.20
CA TYR A 291 -14.94 12.97 -5.04
C TYR A 291 -15.02 11.72 -4.17
N LEU A 292 -16.02 10.90 -4.42
CA LEU A 292 -16.14 9.57 -3.85
C LEU A 292 -15.68 8.52 -4.85
N GLY A 293 -14.65 7.76 -4.47
CA GLY A 293 -14.25 6.56 -5.17
C GLY A 293 -15.13 5.39 -4.76
N TYR A 294 -15.42 4.52 -5.70
CA TYR A 294 -16.15 3.29 -5.47
C TYR A 294 -15.60 2.17 -6.35
N SER A 295 -15.41 1.01 -5.76
CA SER A 295 -15.04 -0.21 -6.48
C SER A 295 -15.53 -1.42 -5.71
N SER A 296 -15.89 -2.49 -6.39
CA SER A 296 -16.17 -3.79 -5.76
C SER A 296 -15.59 -4.92 -6.61
N PRO A 297 -15.52 -6.16 -6.13
CA PRO A 297 -15.02 -7.27 -6.96
C PRO A 297 -15.76 -7.44 -8.29
N LYS A 298 -17.03 -7.00 -8.38
CA LYS A 298 -17.86 -7.09 -9.58
C LYS A 298 -18.15 -5.75 -10.27
N THR A 299 -17.95 -4.61 -9.60
CA THR A 299 -18.26 -3.29 -10.16
C THR A 299 -16.98 -2.52 -10.45
N PRO A 300 -16.75 -2.09 -11.71
CA PRO A 300 -15.61 -1.28 -12.11
C PRO A 300 -15.45 -0.03 -11.26
N SER A 301 -14.22 0.48 -11.18
CA SER A 301 -13.93 1.70 -10.43
C SER A 301 -14.76 2.87 -10.94
N ARG A 302 -15.43 3.57 -10.04
CA ARG A 302 -16.27 4.73 -10.29
C ARG A 302 -15.81 5.91 -9.47
N VAL A 303 -15.91 7.10 -10.03
CA VAL A 303 -15.71 8.36 -9.32
C VAL A 303 -17.00 9.15 -9.39
N TYR A 304 -17.50 9.54 -8.24
CA TYR A 304 -18.69 10.39 -8.11
C TYR A 304 -18.29 11.75 -7.56
N SER A 305 -18.84 12.82 -8.11
CA SER A 305 -18.92 14.10 -7.41
C SER A 305 -20.05 13.99 -6.39
N TYR A 306 -19.77 14.31 -5.14
CA TYR A 306 -20.72 14.22 -4.04
C TYR A 306 -20.72 15.51 -3.23
N ASN A 307 -21.92 16.03 -2.96
CA ASN A 307 -22.09 17.20 -2.10
C ASN A 307 -22.54 16.73 -0.70
N LEU A 308 -21.74 17.03 0.31
CA LEU A 308 -21.92 16.57 1.68
C LEU A 308 -23.18 17.19 2.34
N SER A 309 -23.52 18.44 2.02
CA SER A 309 -24.69 19.13 2.57
C SER A 309 -26.01 18.65 1.96
N THR A 310 -26.05 18.54 0.64
CA THR A 310 -27.29 18.15 -0.09
C THR A 310 -27.42 16.66 -0.31
N LYS A 311 -26.37 15.89 -0.05
CA LYS A 311 -26.25 14.43 -0.29
C LYS A 311 -26.48 14.05 -1.76
N THR A 312 -26.28 15.00 -2.68
CA THR A 312 -26.43 14.75 -4.11
C THR A 312 -25.19 14.10 -4.68
N LYS A 313 -25.40 13.08 -5.53
CA LYS A 313 -24.35 12.27 -6.14
C LYS A 313 -24.47 12.29 -7.65
N LYS A 314 -23.36 12.56 -8.34
CA LYS A 314 -23.26 12.51 -9.81
C LYS A 314 -22.07 11.67 -10.23
N LEU A 315 -22.27 10.68 -11.08
CA LEU A 315 -21.18 9.91 -11.68
C LEU A 315 -20.35 10.83 -12.59
N VAL A 316 -19.04 10.90 -12.31
CA VAL A 316 -18.07 11.70 -13.08
C VAL A 316 -17.29 10.81 -14.03
N LYS A 317 -16.86 9.63 -13.55
CA LYS A 317 -16.05 8.69 -14.32
C LYS A 317 -16.36 7.26 -13.91
N GLU A 318 -16.37 6.37 -14.88
CA GLU A 318 -16.38 4.91 -14.68
C GLU A 318 -15.24 4.30 -15.48
N GLN A 319 -14.57 3.30 -14.93
CA GLN A 319 -13.55 2.55 -15.64
C GLN A 319 -14.19 1.80 -16.82
N GLU A 320 -13.69 2.06 -18.00
CA GLU A 320 -14.14 1.36 -19.21
C GLU A 320 -13.58 -0.06 -19.26
N ILE A 321 -14.40 -1.00 -19.67
CA ILE A 321 -14.04 -2.38 -19.93
C ILE A 321 -14.31 -2.67 -21.41
N PRO A 322 -13.32 -2.54 -22.30
CA PRO A 322 -13.54 -2.61 -23.75
C PRO A 322 -14.15 -3.93 -24.24
N SER A 323 -13.90 -5.04 -23.51
CA SER A 323 -14.50 -6.34 -23.81
C SER A 323 -15.97 -6.49 -23.39
N GLY A 324 -16.53 -5.44 -22.81
CA GLY A 324 -17.86 -5.47 -22.19
C GLY A 324 -17.82 -6.04 -20.78
N HIS A 325 -18.72 -5.56 -19.92
CA HIS A 325 -18.87 -6.04 -18.54
C HIS A 325 -20.28 -5.70 -18.03
N ASN A 326 -20.88 -6.68 -17.36
CA ASN A 326 -22.13 -6.49 -16.64
C ASN A 326 -21.97 -6.99 -15.20
N PRO A 327 -21.99 -6.13 -14.17
CA PRO A 327 -21.84 -6.53 -12.76
C PRO A 327 -22.82 -7.62 -12.31
N GLU A 328 -24.01 -7.68 -12.91
CA GLU A 328 -25.06 -8.65 -12.57
C GLU A 328 -24.75 -10.10 -13.07
N ASP A 329 -23.66 -10.27 -13.81
CA ASP A 329 -23.18 -11.59 -14.20
C ASP A 329 -22.27 -12.21 -13.13
N TYR A 330 -21.93 -11.49 -12.08
CA TYR A 330 -21.00 -11.93 -11.05
C TYR A 330 -21.66 -11.95 -9.66
N ILE A 331 -21.28 -12.95 -8.88
CA ILE A 331 -21.67 -13.13 -7.49
C ILE A 331 -20.45 -12.88 -6.63
N VAL A 332 -20.62 -12.04 -5.61
CA VAL A 332 -19.61 -11.77 -4.58
C VAL A 332 -20.17 -12.24 -3.25
N GLU A 333 -19.45 -13.13 -2.61
CA GLU A 333 -19.81 -13.72 -1.32
C GLU A 333 -18.76 -13.32 -0.29
N ARG A 334 -19.20 -12.96 0.91
CA ARG A 334 -18.37 -12.72 2.09
C ARG A 334 -18.72 -13.75 3.13
N VAL A 335 -17.75 -14.58 3.50
CA VAL A 335 -17.92 -15.65 4.47
C VAL A 335 -16.79 -15.63 5.49
N ASP A 336 -17.02 -16.22 6.66
CA ASP A 336 -16.00 -16.48 7.66
C ASP A 336 -15.80 -17.99 7.78
N TYR A 337 -14.54 -18.44 7.82
CA TYR A 337 -14.19 -19.83 8.10
C TYR A 337 -13.36 -19.94 9.37
N LYS A 338 -13.37 -21.12 9.98
CA LYS A 338 -12.56 -21.39 11.18
C LYS A 338 -11.15 -21.81 10.79
N SER A 339 -10.15 -21.14 11.36
CA SER A 339 -8.76 -21.56 11.32
C SER A 339 -8.48 -22.68 12.32
N HIS A 340 -7.22 -23.17 12.38
CA HIS A 340 -6.76 -24.27 13.23
C HIS A 340 -7.04 -24.05 14.74
N ASP A 341 -7.04 -22.80 15.18
CA ASP A 341 -7.25 -22.37 16.57
C ASP A 341 -8.69 -21.90 16.85
N GLY A 342 -9.60 -22.06 15.88
CA GLY A 342 -11.01 -21.65 15.97
C GLY A 342 -11.27 -20.18 15.66
N ARG A 343 -10.26 -19.36 15.35
CA ARG A 343 -10.43 -17.98 14.89
C ARG A 343 -11.24 -17.94 13.60
N LEU A 344 -12.19 -17.01 13.53
CA LEU A 344 -12.96 -16.73 12.32
C LEU A 344 -12.17 -15.82 11.39
N VAL A 345 -11.81 -16.34 10.23
CA VAL A 345 -11.03 -15.65 9.21
C VAL A 345 -11.94 -15.27 8.05
N PRO A 346 -11.98 -13.98 7.65
CA PRO A 346 -12.81 -13.54 6.53
C PRO A 346 -12.27 -14.03 5.19
N LEU A 347 -13.20 -14.35 4.27
CA LEU A 347 -12.90 -14.79 2.92
C LEU A 347 -13.86 -14.13 1.94
N THR A 348 -13.33 -13.46 0.93
CA THR A 348 -14.12 -12.89 -0.18
C THR A 348 -14.03 -13.79 -1.39
N ILE A 349 -15.18 -14.25 -1.90
CA ILE A 349 -15.29 -15.16 -3.04
C ILE A 349 -16.00 -14.44 -4.18
N THR A 350 -15.42 -14.44 -5.36
CA THR A 350 -16.00 -13.84 -6.57
C THR A 350 -16.06 -14.88 -7.67
N ARG A 351 -17.24 -15.06 -8.29
CA ARG A 351 -17.46 -16.02 -9.35
C ARG A 351 -18.46 -15.51 -10.38
N HIS A 352 -18.42 -16.05 -11.58
CA HIS A 352 -19.48 -15.84 -12.54
C HIS A 352 -20.75 -16.60 -12.08
N LYS A 353 -21.94 -16.02 -12.28
CA LYS A 353 -23.21 -16.63 -11.84
C LYS A 353 -23.49 -18.01 -12.43
N LYS A 354 -22.87 -18.33 -13.58
CA LYS A 354 -22.98 -19.64 -14.25
C LYS A 354 -22.08 -20.73 -13.65
N THR A 355 -21.04 -20.32 -12.92
CA THR A 355 -20.08 -21.26 -12.32
C THR A 355 -20.78 -22.08 -11.23
N LYS A 356 -20.74 -23.38 -11.37
CA LYS A 356 -21.38 -24.32 -10.42
C LYS A 356 -20.59 -24.43 -9.13
N ILE A 357 -21.30 -24.61 -8.03
CA ILE A 357 -20.74 -24.89 -6.70
C ILE A 357 -20.99 -26.38 -6.38
N ASP A 358 -20.26 -27.24 -7.08
CA ASP A 358 -20.36 -28.72 -6.99
C ASP A 358 -18.97 -29.39 -6.89
N GLY A 359 -17.92 -28.60 -6.57
CA GLY A 359 -16.53 -29.04 -6.49
C GLY A 359 -15.83 -29.20 -7.85
N SER A 360 -16.52 -28.95 -8.96
CA SER A 360 -15.94 -29.11 -10.29
C SER A 360 -15.09 -27.95 -10.78
N ALA A 361 -15.32 -26.74 -10.26
CA ALA A 361 -14.64 -25.52 -10.68
C ALA A 361 -13.16 -25.48 -10.23
N ASN A 362 -12.29 -24.96 -11.11
CA ASN A 362 -10.97 -24.51 -10.68
C ASN A 362 -11.10 -23.24 -9.87
N LEU A 363 -10.18 -23.02 -8.93
CA LEU A 363 -10.21 -21.87 -8.02
C LEU A 363 -8.81 -21.28 -7.88
N LEU A 364 -8.71 -19.94 -7.90
CA LEU A 364 -7.51 -19.22 -7.52
C LEU A 364 -7.73 -18.61 -6.14
N LEU A 365 -6.89 -19.02 -5.19
CA LEU A 365 -6.86 -18.50 -3.82
C LEU A 365 -5.69 -17.54 -3.68
N TYR A 366 -5.97 -16.28 -3.35
CA TYR A 366 -4.98 -15.24 -3.11
C TYR A 366 -4.83 -14.95 -1.62
N GLY A 367 -3.60 -14.70 -1.17
CA GLY A 367 -3.30 -14.26 0.19
C GLY A 367 -1.98 -13.51 0.27
N TYR A 368 -1.81 -12.71 1.34
CA TYR A 368 -0.58 -11.96 1.63
C TYR A 368 -0.10 -12.16 3.06
N GLY A 369 -0.76 -11.55 4.06
CA GLY A 369 -0.61 -11.84 5.48
C GLY A 369 0.68 -11.34 6.13
N SER A 370 1.16 -10.14 5.77
CA SER A 370 2.33 -9.50 6.38
C SER A 370 2.17 -7.98 6.42
N TYR A 371 2.96 -7.34 7.29
CA TYR A 371 3.09 -5.88 7.44
C TYR A 371 1.78 -5.14 7.77
N GLY A 372 0.78 -5.84 8.29
CA GLY A 372 -0.54 -5.24 8.49
C GLY A 372 -1.26 -4.88 7.19
N SER A 373 -0.78 -5.37 6.05
CA SER A 373 -1.36 -5.04 4.75
C SER A 373 -2.70 -5.76 4.53
N SER A 374 -3.79 -5.00 4.55
CA SER A 374 -5.14 -5.52 4.31
C SER A 374 -5.41 -5.70 2.82
N MET A 375 -6.04 -6.81 2.46
CA MET A 375 -6.39 -7.14 1.08
C MET A 375 -7.77 -6.59 0.72
N SER A 376 -7.81 -5.40 0.12
CA SER A 376 -9.06 -4.75 -0.29
C SER A 376 -9.76 -5.49 -1.42
N PRO A 377 -11.08 -5.71 -1.34
CA PRO A 377 -11.88 -6.38 -2.35
C PRO A 377 -12.27 -5.44 -3.51
N ASN A 378 -11.28 -4.90 -4.21
CA ASN A 378 -11.46 -3.99 -5.33
C ASN A 378 -11.73 -4.71 -6.66
N PHE A 379 -12.14 -3.95 -7.68
CA PHE A 379 -12.28 -4.42 -9.06
C PHE A 379 -10.90 -4.71 -9.70
N SER A 380 -10.88 -5.72 -10.57
CA SER A 380 -9.72 -5.99 -11.42
C SER A 380 -10.15 -6.58 -12.76
N SER A 381 -9.90 -5.87 -13.85
CA SER A 381 -10.21 -6.33 -15.21
C SER A 381 -9.41 -7.59 -15.60
N THR A 382 -8.18 -7.74 -15.11
CA THR A 382 -7.37 -8.94 -15.35
C THR A 382 -7.95 -10.16 -14.64
N ARG A 383 -8.52 -9.98 -13.44
CA ARG A 383 -9.20 -11.05 -12.69
C ARG A 383 -10.44 -11.56 -13.42
N LEU A 384 -11.17 -10.67 -14.08
CA LEU A 384 -12.34 -11.06 -14.89
C LEU A 384 -12.00 -12.07 -15.97
N SER A 385 -10.79 -12.00 -16.56
CA SER A 385 -10.41 -12.97 -17.59
C SER A 385 -10.35 -14.41 -17.08
N LEU A 386 -10.10 -14.61 -15.79
CA LEU A 386 -10.16 -15.91 -15.13
C LEU A 386 -11.61 -16.28 -14.78
N ILE A 387 -12.34 -15.35 -14.19
CA ILE A 387 -13.73 -15.58 -13.73
C ILE A 387 -14.64 -15.88 -14.91
N ASN A 388 -14.46 -15.23 -16.07
CA ASN A 388 -15.23 -15.49 -17.29
C ASN A 388 -14.93 -16.85 -17.93
N ARG A 389 -13.87 -17.55 -17.48
CA ARG A 389 -13.51 -18.92 -17.85
C ARG A 389 -13.88 -19.94 -16.76
N ASP A 390 -14.89 -19.60 -15.95
CA ASP A 390 -15.40 -20.43 -14.85
C ASP A 390 -14.39 -20.74 -13.74
N ILE A 391 -13.35 -19.90 -13.57
CA ILE A 391 -12.42 -19.97 -12.43
C ILE A 391 -12.97 -19.09 -11.31
N ILE A 392 -13.15 -19.66 -10.14
CA ILE A 392 -13.53 -18.91 -8.93
C ILE A 392 -12.30 -18.14 -8.43
N TRP A 393 -12.48 -16.89 -8.04
CA TRP A 393 -11.46 -16.11 -7.35
C TRP A 393 -11.81 -15.99 -5.88
N ALA A 394 -10.89 -16.36 -4.99
CA ALA A 394 -11.04 -16.18 -3.55
C ALA A 394 -9.85 -15.38 -2.98
N THR A 395 -10.15 -14.47 -2.06
CA THR A 395 -9.13 -13.71 -1.31
C THR A 395 -9.29 -14.02 0.18
N ALA A 396 -8.28 -14.64 0.77
CA ALA A 396 -8.23 -14.93 2.19
C ALA A 396 -7.64 -13.74 2.96
N HIS A 397 -8.41 -13.20 3.93
CA HIS A 397 -8.02 -12.07 4.75
C HIS A 397 -7.36 -12.56 6.05
N ILE A 398 -6.21 -13.19 5.87
CA ILE A 398 -5.49 -13.95 6.88
C ILE A 398 -4.74 -13.07 7.88
N ARG A 399 -4.42 -13.62 9.05
CA ARG A 399 -3.59 -12.94 10.06
C ARG A 399 -2.25 -12.50 9.48
N GLY A 400 -1.76 -11.38 9.98
CA GLY A 400 -0.62 -10.65 9.42
C GLY A 400 -1.03 -9.42 8.59
N GLY A 401 -2.30 -9.32 8.15
CA GLY A 401 -2.97 -8.09 7.74
C GLY A 401 -3.64 -7.39 8.92
N MET A 402 -4.31 -6.25 8.68
CA MET A 402 -5.07 -5.49 9.71
C MET A 402 -6.58 -5.53 9.45
N GLU A 403 -7.08 -6.50 8.73
CA GLU A 403 -8.50 -6.62 8.36
C GLU A 403 -9.45 -6.66 9.57
N LYS A 404 -8.94 -7.07 10.73
CA LYS A 404 -9.65 -7.09 12.02
C LYS A 404 -8.84 -6.35 13.10
N GLY A 405 -8.21 -5.22 12.74
CA GLY A 405 -7.42 -4.38 13.62
C GLY A 405 -5.97 -4.82 13.81
N MET A 406 -5.27 -4.11 14.69
CA MET A 406 -3.84 -4.33 15.00
C MET A 406 -3.57 -5.71 15.61
N LYS A 407 -4.51 -6.23 16.39
CA LYS A 407 -4.39 -7.57 16.97
C LYS A 407 -4.29 -8.64 15.90
N TRP A 408 -5.02 -8.48 14.79
CA TRP A 408 -4.97 -9.40 13.65
C TRP A 408 -3.58 -9.47 13.01
N TRP A 409 -2.90 -8.32 12.93
CA TRP A 409 -1.52 -8.25 12.50
C TRP A 409 -0.56 -8.91 13.50
N LYS A 410 -0.66 -8.55 14.79
CA LYS A 410 0.21 -9.10 15.85
C LYS A 410 0.10 -10.61 15.98
N GLU A 411 -1.08 -11.18 15.74
CA GLU A 411 -1.30 -12.63 15.74
C GLU A 411 -0.77 -13.33 14.49
N GLY A 412 -0.24 -12.62 13.49
CA GLY A 412 0.35 -13.14 12.25
C GLY A 412 1.81 -12.73 12.02
N LYS A 413 2.53 -12.22 13.02
CA LYS A 413 3.94 -11.82 12.90
C LYS A 413 4.82 -12.37 14.00
N LEU A 414 6.15 -12.20 13.87
CA LEU A 414 7.15 -12.72 14.83
C LEU A 414 6.90 -14.21 15.11
N ILE A 415 6.87 -14.58 16.40
CA ILE A 415 6.64 -15.97 16.85
C ILE A 415 5.21 -16.48 16.58
N ASN A 416 4.34 -15.65 16.03
CA ASN A 416 2.97 -16.01 15.61
C ASN A 416 2.84 -16.19 14.09
N LYS A 417 3.92 -16.01 13.31
CA LYS A 417 3.89 -16.01 11.83
C LYS A 417 3.24 -17.25 11.23
N LYS A 418 3.38 -18.41 11.86
CA LYS A 418 2.75 -19.66 11.37
C LYS A 418 1.23 -19.60 11.31
N ASN A 419 0.58 -18.75 12.11
CA ASN A 419 -0.86 -18.56 12.03
C ASN A 419 -1.30 -18.07 10.65
N THR A 420 -0.47 -17.24 9.97
CA THR A 420 -0.71 -16.80 8.60
C THR A 420 -0.83 -17.99 7.63
N PHE A 421 0.07 -18.95 7.76
CA PHE A 421 0.12 -20.13 6.89
C PHE A 421 -1.06 -21.06 7.17
N GLU A 422 -1.37 -21.31 8.44
CA GLU A 422 -2.50 -22.12 8.86
C GLU A 422 -3.83 -21.52 8.43
N ASP A 423 -4.01 -20.20 8.56
CA ASP A 423 -5.21 -19.53 8.08
C ASP A 423 -5.42 -19.78 6.58
N TYR A 424 -4.37 -19.66 5.77
CA TYR A 424 -4.46 -19.88 4.33
C TYR A 424 -4.76 -21.35 3.96
N ILE A 425 -4.13 -22.31 4.64
CA ILE A 425 -4.39 -23.74 4.46
C ILE A 425 -5.86 -24.05 4.81
N HIS A 426 -6.38 -23.45 5.88
CA HIS A 426 -7.78 -23.65 6.29
C HIS A 426 -8.76 -22.95 5.34
N ALA A 427 -8.38 -21.84 4.67
CA ALA A 427 -9.15 -21.26 3.58
C ALA A 427 -9.32 -22.27 2.43
N ALA A 428 -8.23 -22.93 2.01
CA ALA A 428 -8.28 -23.94 0.97
C ALA A 428 -9.17 -25.13 1.37
N LYS A 429 -9.04 -25.62 2.63
CA LYS A 429 -9.91 -26.70 3.15
C LYS A 429 -11.38 -26.28 3.17
N TYR A 430 -11.70 -25.07 3.68
CA TYR A 430 -13.07 -24.56 3.67
C TYR A 430 -13.69 -24.52 2.27
N LEU A 431 -12.92 -24.05 1.28
CA LEU A 431 -13.38 -23.97 -0.11
C LEU A 431 -13.66 -25.37 -0.72
N ILE A 432 -12.89 -26.38 -0.32
CA ILE A 432 -13.11 -27.79 -0.69
C ILE A 432 -14.36 -28.34 0.01
N ASP A 433 -14.45 -28.21 1.32
CA ASP A 433 -15.54 -28.75 2.15
C ASP A 433 -16.91 -28.17 1.80
N ASN A 434 -16.93 -26.91 1.27
CA ASN A 434 -18.15 -26.24 0.82
C ASN A 434 -18.38 -26.34 -0.70
N ASN A 435 -17.68 -27.24 -1.41
CA ASN A 435 -17.85 -27.52 -2.83
C ASN A 435 -17.60 -26.32 -3.78
N TYR A 436 -16.88 -25.27 -3.34
CA TYR A 436 -16.42 -24.22 -4.27
C TYR A 436 -15.39 -24.78 -5.25
N SER A 437 -14.57 -25.71 -4.79
CA SER A 437 -13.59 -26.43 -5.60
C SER A 437 -13.35 -27.81 -5.01
N SER A 438 -12.33 -28.52 -5.46
CA SER A 438 -11.90 -29.79 -4.88
C SER A 438 -10.38 -29.86 -4.74
N LYS A 439 -9.90 -30.83 -3.98
CA LYS A 439 -8.49 -31.14 -3.82
C LYS A 439 -7.82 -31.29 -5.20
N GLY A 440 -6.69 -30.65 -5.41
CA GLY A 440 -5.97 -30.65 -6.68
C GLY A 440 -6.58 -29.77 -7.79
N LYS A 441 -7.52 -28.86 -7.46
CA LYS A 441 -8.08 -27.85 -8.39
C LYS A 441 -7.90 -26.41 -7.92
N ILE A 442 -7.30 -26.21 -6.75
CA ILE A 442 -6.99 -24.88 -6.21
C ILE A 442 -5.60 -24.46 -6.69
N ILE A 443 -5.49 -23.23 -7.19
CA ILE A 443 -4.22 -22.56 -7.48
C ILE A 443 -3.99 -21.54 -6.37
N GLY A 444 -2.90 -21.70 -5.61
CA GLY A 444 -2.47 -20.70 -4.63
C GLY A 444 -1.67 -19.59 -5.30
N MET A 445 -1.86 -18.34 -4.87
CA MET A 445 -1.12 -17.20 -5.39
C MET A 445 -0.75 -16.20 -4.29
N GLY A 446 0.51 -15.74 -4.30
CA GLY A 446 1.03 -14.69 -3.44
C GLY A 446 2.35 -14.13 -3.96
N GLY A 447 2.65 -12.89 -3.60
CA GLY A 447 3.88 -12.21 -4.05
C GLY A 447 4.66 -11.60 -2.88
N SER A 448 5.99 -11.41 -3.03
CA SER A 448 6.84 -10.82 -1.99
C SER A 448 6.74 -11.63 -0.68
N ALA A 449 6.32 -11.02 0.43
CA ALA A 449 5.99 -11.74 1.67
C ALA A 449 4.82 -12.72 1.50
N GLY A 450 3.88 -12.48 0.56
CA GLY A 450 2.91 -13.49 0.11
C GLY A 450 3.55 -14.66 -0.65
N GLY A 451 4.75 -14.47 -1.19
CA GLY A 451 5.60 -15.54 -1.73
C GLY A 451 6.21 -16.41 -0.62
N LEU A 452 6.58 -15.82 0.53
CA LEU A 452 6.92 -16.58 1.75
C LEU A 452 5.74 -17.46 2.18
N LEU A 453 4.52 -16.89 2.20
CA LEU A 453 3.29 -17.65 2.46
C LEU A 453 3.16 -18.84 1.52
N MET A 454 3.30 -18.62 0.21
CA MET A 454 3.18 -19.68 -0.79
C MET A 454 4.23 -20.76 -0.63
N GLY A 455 5.49 -20.38 -0.36
CA GLY A 455 6.59 -21.32 -0.13
C GLY A 455 6.41 -22.16 1.15
N ALA A 456 5.91 -21.54 2.22
CA ALA A 456 5.60 -22.26 3.47
C ALA A 456 4.42 -23.23 3.28
N VAL A 457 3.35 -22.77 2.61
CA VAL A 457 2.14 -23.57 2.38
C VAL A 457 2.40 -24.76 1.48
N VAL A 458 3.18 -24.59 0.41
CA VAL A 458 3.50 -25.71 -0.50
C VAL A 458 4.35 -26.79 0.17
N ASN A 459 5.17 -26.43 1.15
CA ASN A 459 5.94 -27.40 1.95
C ASN A 459 5.09 -28.14 3.00
N GLN A 460 3.93 -27.57 3.40
CA GLN A 460 3.09 -28.07 4.49
C GLN A 460 1.88 -28.87 3.98
N ALA A 461 1.24 -28.43 2.88
CA ALA A 461 0.01 -28.99 2.38
C ALA A 461 -0.02 -29.02 0.82
N PRO A 462 1.01 -29.59 0.16
CA PRO A 462 1.11 -29.57 -1.31
C PRO A 462 -0.09 -30.23 -2.01
N GLU A 463 -0.65 -31.24 -1.36
CA GLU A 463 -1.74 -32.06 -1.90
C GLU A 463 -3.08 -31.33 -2.06
N LEU A 464 -3.26 -30.16 -1.47
CA LEU A 464 -4.48 -29.36 -1.62
C LEU A 464 -4.53 -28.64 -2.99
N PHE A 465 -3.36 -28.39 -3.58
CA PHE A 465 -3.21 -27.46 -4.69
C PHE A 465 -2.95 -28.17 -6.02
N LEU A 466 -3.55 -27.66 -7.09
CA LEU A 466 -3.19 -27.96 -8.48
C LEU A 466 -1.85 -27.28 -8.82
N GLY A 467 -1.68 -26.04 -8.36
CA GLY A 467 -0.48 -25.26 -8.62
C GLY A 467 -0.32 -24.10 -7.66
N ILE A 468 0.89 -23.56 -7.64
CA ILE A 468 1.27 -22.38 -6.83
C ILE A 468 1.93 -21.36 -7.74
N ILE A 469 1.50 -20.10 -7.64
CA ILE A 469 2.11 -18.95 -8.30
C ILE A 469 2.79 -18.08 -7.24
N MET A 470 4.11 -17.94 -7.36
CA MET A 470 4.95 -17.16 -6.47
C MET A 470 5.55 -15.99 -7.25
N ALA A 471 5.10 -14.76 -7.00
CA ALA A 471 5.65 -13.58 -7.63
C ALA A 471 6.71 -12.93 -6.74
N VAL A 472 7.94 -12.76 -7.25
CA VAL A 472 9.08 -12.17 -6.50
C VAL A 472 9.16 -12.67 -5.05
N PRO A 473 9.21 -14.01 -4.79
CA PRO A 473 8.88 -14.57 -3.50
C PRO A 473 10.04 -14.49 -2.50
N PHE A 474 9.73 -14.09 -1.28
CA PHE A 474 10.63 -14.08 -0.11
C PHE A 474 10.79 -15.51 0.46
N VAL A 475 11.56 -16.37 -0.22
CA VAL A 475 11.62 -17.80 0.07
C VAL A 475 12.88 -18.28 0.81
N ASP A 476 13.93 -17.47 0.86
CA ASP A 476 15.13 -17.73 1.67
C ASP A 476 15.19 -16.77 2.88
N SER A 477 14.08 -16.65 3.55
CA SER A 477 13.84 -15.67 4.62
C SER A 477 14.84 -15.76 5.78
N LEU A 478 15.42 -16.91 6.06
CA LEU A 478 16.42 -17.04 7.10
C LEU A 478 17.76 -16.43 6.69
N THR A 479 18.28 -16.77 5.50
CA THR A 479 19.56 -16.23 5.03
C THR A 479 19.51 -14.72 4.89
N THR A 480 18.42 -14.20 4.30
CA THR A 480 18.19 -12.76 4.16
C THR A 480 18.12 -12.05 5.51
N ASN A 481 17.44 -12.65 6.52
CA ASN A 481 17.35 -12.07 7.85
C ASN A 481 18.70 -12.03 8.61
N LEU A 482 19.66 -12.89 8.24
CA LEU A 482 21.00 -12.87 8.80
C LEU A 482 21.92 -11.79 8.19
N ASP A 483 21.57 -11.22 7.04
CA ASP A 483 22.35 -10.19 6.36
C ASP A 483 21.79 -8.80 6.59
N HIS A 484 22.34 -8.06 7.54
CA HIS A 484 21.93 -6.70 7.89
C HIS A 484 22.32 -5.62 6.86
N SER A 485 23.13 -5.99 5.85
CA SER A 485 23.51 -5.06 4.78
C SER A 485 22.42 -4.91 3.72
N LEU A 486 21.47 -5.84 3.67
CA LEU A 486 20.36 -5.79 2.72
C LEU A 486 19.38 -4.66 3.06
N PRO A 487 18.76 -4.02 2.04
CA PRO A 487 17.94 -2.82 2.23
C PRO A 487 16.82 -2.97 3.26
N LEU A 488 16.07 -4.06 3.22
CA LEU A 488 14.88 -4.25 4.05
C LEU A 488 15.14 -4.93 5.40
N THR A 489 16.22 -5.73 5.53
CA THR A 489 16.41 -6.66 6.65
C THR A 489 16.25 -6.02 8.03
N VAL A 490 16.92 -4.89 8.30
CA VAL A 490 16.86 -4.24 9.62
C VAL A 490 15.47 -3.68 9.92
N GLY A 491 14.80 -3.13 8.90
CA GLY A 491 13.42 -2.63 9.02
C GLY A 491 12.39 -3.74 9.26
N GLU A 492 12.69 -4.97 8.87
CA GLU A 492 11.78 -6.11 8.96
C GLU A 492 11.90 -6.93 10.25
N PHE A 493 12.80 -6.56 11.16
CA PHE A 493 12.93 -7.28 12.43
C PHE A 493 11.67 -7.28 13.27
N ASP A 494 10.85 -6.24 13.16
CA ASP A 494 9.57 -6.17 13.85
C ASP A 494 8.47 -7.02 13.19
N GLU A 495 8.65 -7.44 11.94
CA GLU A 495 7.70 -8.34 11.25
C GLU A 495 8.10 -9.82 11.41
N PHE A 496 9.35 -10.15 11.13
CA PHE A 496 9.80 -11.55 11.07
C PHE A 496 10.68 -11.96 12.27
N GLY A 497 11.30 -11.00 12.96
CA GLY A 497 12.27 -11.24 14.03
C GLY A 497 13.72 -11.00 13.60
N ASN A 498 14.64 -10.93 14.56
CA ASN A 498 16.09 -10.78 14.35
C ASN A 498 16.78 -12.13 14.60
N ALA A 499 16.98 -12.92 13.55
CA ALA A 499 17.59 -14.25 13.63
C ALA A 499 19.10 -14.20 13.96
N LYS A 500 19.77 -13.08 13.66
CA LYS A 500 21.22 -12.94 13.88
C LYS A 500 21.56 -12.81 15.36
N ASP A 501 20.77 -12.03 16.09
CA ASP A 501 21.08 -11.66 17.48
C ASP A 501 20.22 -12.41 18.50
N ILE A 502 19.08 -13.00 18.09
CA ILE A 502 18.10 -13.64 18.97
C ILE A 502 17.88 -15.09 18.52
N LYS A 503 18.42 -16.04 19.29
CA LYS A 503 18.33 -17.48 18.97
C LYS A 503 16.90 -17.98 18.81
N GLU A 504 15.96 -17.51 19.64
CA GLU A 504 14.54 -17.88 19.53
C GLU A 504 13.95 -17.50 18.17
N HIS A 505 14.28 -16.31 17.67
CA HIS A 505 13.86 -15.86 16.35
C HIS A 505 14.49 -16.69 15.24
N PHE A 506 15.78 -17.04 15.38
CA PHE A 506 16.45 -17.93 14.43
C PHE A 506 15.74 -19.29 14.35
N ASP A 507 15.54 -19.95 15.49
CA ASP A 507 14.91 -21.27 15.54
C ASP A 507 13.49 -21.23 14.98
N TYR A 508 12.75 -20.15 15.27
CA TYR A 508 11.39 -20.00 14.79
C TYR A 508 11.33 -19.77 13.28
N ILE A 509 12.15 -18.85 12.72
CA ILE A 509 12.23 -18.61 11.28
C ILE A 509 12.71 -19.87 10.56
N PHE A 510 13.76 -20.54 11.06
CA PHE A 510 14.26 -21.80 10.49
C PHE A 510 13.16 -22.85 10.38
N SER A 511 12.24 -22.90 11.35
CA SER A 511 11.15 -23.89 11.39
C SER A 511 10.10 -23.73 10.30
N TYR A 512 10.05 -22.58 9.59
CA TYR A 512 9.09 -22.34 8.51
C TYR A 512 9.71 -21.80 7.22
N ALA A 513 10.95 -21.30 7.25
CA ALA A 513 11.61 -20.71 6.09
C ALA A 513 11.53 -21.65 4.87
N PRO A 514 10.92 -21.24 3.76
CA PRO A 514 10.59 -22.15 2.66
C PRO A 514 11.79 -22.91 2.10
N TYR A 515 12.90 -22.22 1.85
CA TYR A 515 14.13 -22.82 1.33
C TYR A 515 14.68 -23.91 2.24
N ASN A 516 14.65 -23.68 3.55
CA ASN A 516 15.19 -24.61 4.54
C ASN A 516 14.30 -25.85 4.73
N ASN A 517 13.00 -25.73 4.45
CA ASN A 517 11.99 -26.75 4.69
C ASN A 517 11.54 -27.52 3.44
N ILE A 518 12.24 -27.39 2.30
CA ILE A 518 12.03 -28.23 1.13
C ILE A 518 12.32 -29.69 1.50
N LYS A 519 11.39 -30.59 1.19
CA LYS A 519 11.45 -32.03 1.47
C LYS A 519 11.42 -32.85 0.18
N LYS A 520 11.90 -34.09 0.24
CA LYS A 520 11.78 -35.03 -0.86
C LYS A 520 10.34 -35.58 -0.88
N MET A 521 9.50 -34.99 -1.72
CA MET A 521 8.07 -35.32 -1.85
C MET A 521 7.50 -34.80 -3.17
N ASP A 522 6.25 -35.15 -3.45
CA ASP A 522 5.50 -34.62 -4.59
C ASP A 522 5.04 -33.20 -4.32
N TYR A 523 5.28 -32.30 -5.28
CA TYR A 523 4.85 -30.91 -5.29
C TYR A 523 3.82 -30.65 -6.40
N PRO A 524 2.88 -29.70 -6.23
CA PRO A 524 1.99 -29.28 -7.32
C PRO A 524 2.78 -28.58 -8.44
N HIS A 525 2.09 -28.15 -9.50
CA HIS A 525 2.73 -27.26 -10.47
C HIS A 525 3.16 -25.96 -9.81
N ILE A 526 4.35 -25.46 -10.12
CA ILE A 526 4.88 -24.23 -9.51
C ILE A 526 5.37 -23.28 -10.61
N LEU A 527 4.87 -22.04 -10.58
CA LEU A 527 5.37 -20.91 -11.36
C LEU A 527 5.98 -19.88 -10.43
N ILE A 528 7.24 -19.57 -10.62
CA ILE A 528 7.98 -18.55 -9.89
C ILE A 528 8.36 -17.45 -10.87
N THR A 529 8.11 -16.19 -10.52
CA THR A 529 8.57 -15.03 -11.29
C THR A 529 9.52 -14.18 -10.45
N THR A 530 10.57 -13.63 -11.07
CA THR A 530 11.53 -12.74 -10.42
C THR A 530 12.09 -11.74 -11.42
N SER A 531 12.88 -10.78 -10.98
CA SER A 531 13.63 -9.84 -11.82
C SER A 531 15.07 -9.75 -11.37
N LEU A 532 16.00 -9.69 -12.32
CA LEU A 532 17.43 -9.52 -12.03
C LEU A 532 17.75 -8.20 -11.32
N SER A 533 16.89 -7.19 -11.53
CA SER A 533 17.05 -5.87 -10.92
C SER A 533 16.18 -5.66 -9.68
N ASP A 534 15.58 -6.74 -9.12
CA ASP A 534 14.81 -6.63 -7.89
C ASP A 534 15.75 -6.33 -6.71
N ASN A 535 15.55 -5.16 -6.09
CA ASN A 535 16.36 -4.68 -4.96
C ASN A 535 15.68 -4.91 -3.59
N ARG A 536 14.49 -5.49 -3.57
CA ARG A 536 13.71 -5.80 -2.36
C ARG A 536 13.79 -7.27 -2.00
N VAL A 537 13.44 -8.13 -2.96
CA VAL A 537 13.61 -9.58 -2.84
C VAL A 537 14.57 -10.01 -3.94
N LEU A 538 15.82 -10.19 -3.56
CA LEU A 538 16.89 -10.48 -4.51
C LEU A 538 16.60 -11.73 -5.33
N PHE A 539 16.92 -11.68 -6.61
CA PHE A 539 16.61 -12.75 -7.58
C PHE A 539 17.25 -14.10 -7.22
N ASP A 540 18.29 -14.12 -6.41
CA ASP A 540 18.95 -15.34 -5.98
C ASP A 540 18.08 -16.18 -5.03
N GLU A 541 17.19 -15.59 -4.24
CA GLU A 541 16.27 -16.34 -3.39
C GLU A 541 15.36 -17.29 -4.20
N PRO A 542 14.55 -16.79 -5.15
CA PRO A 542 13.73 -17.66 -6.00
C PRO A 542 14.57 -18.58 -6.90
N ALA A 543 15.77 -18.17 -7.32
CA ALA A 543 16.66 -19.01 -8.12
C ALA A 543 17.18 -20.22 -7.31
N LYS A 544 17.68 -19.99 -6.10
CA LYS A 544 18.13 -21.05 -5.16
C LYS A 544 16.99 -22.00 -4.79
N PHE A 545 15.83 -21.42 -4.47
CA PHE A 545 14.63 -22.18 -4.13
C PHE A 545 14.22 -23.10 -5.28
N THR A 546 14.19 -22.60 -6.51
CA THR A 546 13.89 -23.38 -7.72
C THR A 546 14.90 -24.50 -7.95
N ALA A 547 16.20 -24.20 -7.81
CA ALA A 547 17.26 -25.20 -7.98
C ALA A 547 17.11 -26.36 -6.98
N LYS A 548 16.90 -26.06 -5.70
CA LYS A 548 16.69 -27.06 -4.66
C LYS A 548 15.41 -27.86 -4.85
N LEU A 549 14.30 -27.22 -5.25
CA LEU A 549 13.07 -27.94 -5.58
C LEU A 549 13.24 -28.92 -6.73
N ARG A 550 14.01 -28.57 -7.78
CA ARG A 550 14.31 -29.48 -8.91
C ARG A 550 15.02 -30.74 -8.48
N GLU A 551 15.87 -30.66 -7.45
CA GLU A 551 16.58 -31.81 -6.89
C GLU A 551 15.68 -32.67 -5.99
N TYR A 552 14.77 -32.04 -5.23
CA TYR A 552 14.03 -32.69 -4.16
C TYR A 552 12.65 -33.20 -4.59
N LYS A 553 11.98 -32.57 -5.59
CA LYS A 553 10.66 -33.02 -6.04
C LYS A 553 10.70 -34.43 -6.64
N THR A 554 9.68 -35.24 -6.32
CA THR A 554 9.58 -36.63 -6.76
C THR A 554 8.54 -36.84 -7.87
N ASP A 555 7.75 -35.83 -8.17
CA ASP A 555 6.70 -35.78 -9.19
C ASP A 555 7.21 -35.30 -10.55
N ASN A 556 6.33 -35.30 -11.58
CA ASN A 556 6.57 -34.78 -12.92
C ASN A 556 5.86 -33.44 -13.19
N ASN A 557 5.33 -32.76 -12.16
CA ASN A 557 4.65 -31.50 -12.31
C ASN A 557 5.60 -30.39 -12.78
N LEU A 558 5.07 -29.38 -13.47
CA LEU A 558 5.86 -28.26 -13.98
C LEU A 558 6.46 -27.45 -12.82
N LEU A 559 7.75 -27.12 -12.95
CA LEU A 559 8.45 -26.16 -12.10
C LEU A 559 9.13 -25.15 -13.01
N LEU A 560 8.55 -23.96 -13.09
CA LEU A 560 8.95 -22.90 -14.00
C LEU A 560 9.50 -21.70 -13.21
N LEU A 561 10.64 -21.19 -13.63
CA LEU A 561 11.19 -19.91 -13.19
C LEU A 561 11.21 -18.96 -14.39
N LYS A 562 10.59 -17.81 -14.25
CA LYS A 562 10.60 -16.71 -15.23
C LYS A 562 11.30 -15.49 -14.61
N THR A 563 12.34 -15.02 -15.25
CA THR A 563 13.05 -13.76 -14.95
C THR A 563 12.67 -12.68 -15.94
#